data_b3b48328bef3a69f66947a837e9f65df
#
_entry.id   b3b48328bef3a69f66947a837e9f65df
#
_cell.length_a   1.000
_cell.length_b   1.000
_cell.length_c   1.000
_cell.angle_alpha   90.00
_cell.angle_beta   90.00
_cell.angle_gamma   90.00
#
_symmetry.space_group_name_H-M   'P 1'
#
loop_
_entity.id
_entity.type
_entity.pdbx_description
1 polymer ?
#
loop_
_entity_poly.entity_id
_entity_poly.type
_entity_poly.pdbx_seq_one_letter_code
_entity_poly.pdbx_strand_id
1 'polypeptide(L)'
;MPIHATTTQSPVIKWLLRYWAVPFSILMCVCFFIESLDVMPTYDDWYTLSSPNRDPDWLKFFLPYGSVWRPIDALMGYVAQDAHAFPLYNHIITVTAHLLSTLMVFALARRLFSKDAAVNMATTVFCISPCMLATVFACDAINQSLSLMFGMAASLAFVSIRHKVRYLLWAVLVWLAALAKDNGIAWAVVPPLLALLTEKATQRSVARRLAFGVAIAIVYAAVRVSLPYTVIPNPEYSTFSALKKLREVAMLTGYSFIPIDWMSILCAKAREYATLFLSLCFAATMFYILLPSLKAALTDRRTWVLAVVFGVVLSPNLLITLSMMNAYAGLCFAAMLMAMLVEKSEAADSRLRKAVVCYILAAITVDFHHIKEAQQTSQDGIMMASMVNDECHERQPYDEVFCVSVKDTERKYSSFHVLPVDAFSNGQAVLWLNNYRWPMRIHEEYVEPGEYDKAIRLAQEAVNKGGYRYAWVVDKWKVKVIEKELKKLKKLEKLKTNAVQTRKDN
;
A
#
# COMPACT_ATOMS: atom_id res chain seq x y z
N MET A 1 47.36 36.19 -21.11
CA MET A 1 46.57 35.22 -21.89
C MET A 1 45.60 34.53 -20.95
N PRO A 2 44.29 34.73 -21.05
CA PRO A 2 43.34 33.95 -20.25
C PRO A 2 43.12 32.59 -20.92
N ILE A 3 43.49 31.53 -20.23
CA ILE A 3 43.20 30.16 -20.64
C ILE A 3 41.69 29.93 -20.42
N HIS A 4 40.90 30.12 -21.49
CA HIS A 4 39.53 29.64 -21.53
C HIS A 4 39.56 28.12 -21.66
N ALA A 5 39.65 27.41 -20.53
CA ALA A 5 39.38 26.00 -20.47
C ALA A 5 37.88 25.81 -20.66
N THR A 6 37.43 25.66 -21.89
CA THR A 6 36.08 25.15 -22.21
C THR A 6 36.04 23.67 -21.80
N THR A 7 35.74 23.41 -20.55
CA THR A 7 35.45 22.06 -20.09
C THR A 7 34.18 21.61 -20.80
N THR A 8 34.33 20.86 -21.89
CA THR A 8 33.23 20.19 -22.57
C THR A 8 32.67 19.14 -21.63
N GLN A 9 31.56 19.48 -20.95
CA GLN A 9 30.86 18.53 -20.09
C GLN A 9 30.52 17.26 -20.88
N SER A 10 30.76 16.10 -20.27
CA SER A 10 30.38 14.81 -20.83
C SER A 10 28.89 14.79 -21.23
N PRO A 11 28.54 14.14 -22.36
CA PRO A 11 27.15 13.98 -22.80
C PRO A 11 26.23 13.39 -21.69
N VAL A 12 26.77 12.49 -20.86
CA VAL A 12 26.07 11.89 -19.72
C VAL A 12 25.73 12.94 -18.66
N ILE A 13 26.69 13.81 -18.30
CA ILE A 13 26.47 14.88 -17.33
C ILE A 13 25.41 15.86 -17.84
N LYS A 14 25.46 16.24 -19.12
CA LYS A 14 24.43 17.10 -19.74
C LYS A 14 23.06 16.45 -19.69
N TRP A 15 22.97 15.15 -19.94
CA TRP A 15 21.71 14.41 -19.87
C TRP A 15 21.17 14.35 -18.43
N LEU A 16 22.01 14.05 -17.44
CA LEU A 16 21.64 14.02 -16.02
C LEU A 16 21.15 15.38 -15.52
N LEU A 17 21.83 16.47 -15.91
CA LEU A 17 21.40 17.83 -15.56
C LEU A 17 20.08 18.20 -16.23
N ARG A 18 19.85 17.76 -17.45
CA ARG A 18 18.60 17.97 -18.19
C ARG A 18 17.42 17.21 -17.55
N TYR A 19 17.64 15.97 -17.20
CA TYR A 19 16.66 15.07 -16.59
C TYR A 19 17.02 14.74 -15.15
N TRP A 20 17.26 15.78 -14.37
CA TRP A 20 17.68 15.67 -12.96
C TRP A 20 16.70 14.88 -12.09
N ALA A 21 15.42 14.79 -12.48
CA ALA A 21 14.43 13.98 -11.78
C ALA A 21 14.78 12.48 -11.74
N VAL A 22 15.57 11.96 -12.70
CA VAL A 22 15.99 10.55 -12.69
C VAL A 22 16.99 10.26 -11.57
N PRO A 23 18.16 10.92 -11.48
CA PRO A 23 19.08 10.69 -10.36
C PRO A 23 18.45 11.08 -9.02
N PHE A 24 17.62 12.11 -8.98
CA PHE A 24 16.85 12.47 -7.78
C PHE A 24 15.93 11.34 -7.34
N SER A 25 15.17 10.72 -8.25
CA SER A 25 14.27 9.60 -7.93
C SER A 25 15.03 8.37 -7.43
N ILE A 26 16.19 8.06 -8.01
CA ILE A 26 17.06 6.98 -7.52
C ILE A 26 17.48 7.26 -6.08
N LEU A 27 17.97 8.49 -5.81
CA LEU A 27 18.36 8.90 -4.47
C LEU A 27 17.19 8.79 -3.48
N MET A 28 16.01 9.30 -3.85
CA MET A 28 14.83 9.24 -2.98
C MET A 28 14.40 7.80 -2.70
N CYS A 29 14.40 6.92 -3.70
CA CYS A 29 14.11 5.50 -3.48
C CYS A 29 15.14 4.80 -2.58
N VAL A 30 16.41 5.18 -2.65
CA VAL A 30 17.44 4.71 -1.70
C VAL A 30 17.12 5.20 -0.29
N CYS A 31 16.76 6.47 -0.13
CA CYS A 31 16.35 7.02 1.18
C CYS A 31 15.11 6.30 1.70
N PHE A 32 14.09 6.10 0.87
CA PHE A 32 12.87 5.36 1.25
C PHE A 32 13.18 3.93 1.64
N PHE A 33 14.08 3.27 0.93
CA PHE A 33 14.52 1.92 1.30
C PHE A 33 15.19 1.90 2.68
N ILE A 34 16.12 2.82 2.95
CA ILE A 34 16.80 2.91 4.24
C ILE A 34 15.78 3.17 5.36
N GLU A 35 14.89 4.14 5.18
CA GLU A 35 13.87 4.48 6.18
C GLU A 35 12.83 3.34 6.37
N SER A 36 12.55 2.55 5.33
CA SER A 36 11.63 1.43 5.43
C SER A 36 12.17 0.26 6.27
N LEU A 37 13.48 0.16 6.45
CA LEU A 37 14.08 -0.92 7.27
C LEU A 37 13.64 -0.84 8.74
N ASP A 38 13.26 0.34 9.21
CA ASP A 38 12.75 0.56 10.56
C ASP A 38 11.22 0.44 10.64
N VAL A 39 10.53 0.20 9.53
CA VAL A 39 9.07 -0.01 9.50
C VAL A 39 8.77 -1.50 9.61
N MET A 40 8.22 -1.89 10.74
CA MET A 40 7.78 -3.26 11.00
C MET A 40 6.37 -3.47 10.43
N PRO A 41 5.92 -4.72 10.28
CA PRO A 41 4.56 -5.02 9.86
C PRO A 41 3.53 -4.40 10.80
N THR A 42 2.40 -4.02 10.22
CA THR A 42 1.25 -3.50 10.96
C THR A 42 -0.06 -4.07 10.40
N TYR A 43 -1.07 -4.19 11.23
CA TYR A 43 -2.45 -4.50 10.85
C TYR A 43 -2.56 -5.68 9.85
N ASP A 44 -3.00 -5.42 8.60
CA ASP A 44 -3.19 -6.46 7.58
C ASP A 44 -1.90 -7.18 7.18
N ASP A 45 -0.74 -6.55 7.35
CA ASP A 45 0.55 -7.19 7.10
C ASP A 45 0.68 -8.50 7.88
N TRP A 46 0.29 -8.50 9.16
CA TRP A 46 0.38 -9.67 10.03
C TRP A 46 -0.57 -10.79 9.59
N TYR A 47 -1.75 -10.46 9.07
CA TYR A 47 -2.67 -11.48 8.53
C TYR A 47 -2.07 -12.18 7.32
N THR A 48 -1.43 -11.45 6.43
CA THR A 48 -0.76 -12.02 5.26
C THR A 48 0.37 -12.95 5.68
N LEU A 49 1.12 -12.60 6.72
CA LEU A 49 2.27 -13.36 7.21
C LEU A 49 1.90 -14.54 8.09
N SER A 50 0.90 -14.40 8.93
CA SER A 50 0.43 -15.45 9.84
C SER A 50 -0.55 -16.42 9.18
N SER A 51 -0.93 -16.16 7.93
CA SER A 51 -1.86 -17.00 7.19
C SER A 51 -1.35 -18.45 7.07
N PRO A 52 -2.25 -19.45 7.22
CA PRO A 52 -1.91 -20.87 7.09
C PRO A 52 -1.49 -21.32 5.68
N ASN A 53 -1.35 -20.41 4.72
CA ASN A 53 -0.84 -20.68 3.36
C ASN A 53 0.61 -21.15 3.30
N ARG A 54 1.12 -21.68 4.40
CA ARG A 54 2.48 -22.21 4.55
C ARG A 54 2.66 -23.65 4.12
N ASP A 55 1.60 -24.26 3.71
CA ASP A 55 1.67 -25.59 3.13
C ASP A 55 2.38 -25.48 1.77
N PRO A 56 3.47 -26.25 1.54
CA PRO A 56 4.30 -26.16 0.34
C PRO A 56 3.61 -26.60 -0.95
N ASP A 57 2.32 -26.87 -0.93
CA ASP A 57 1.56 -27.15 -2.15
C ASP A 57 1.43 -25.87 -2.99
N TRP A 58 2.33 -25.72 -3.97
CA TRP A 58 2.38 -24.60 -4.88
C TRP A 58 1.09 -24.38 -5.68
N LEU A 59 0.24 -25.41 -5.85
CA LEU A 59 -1.07 -25.27 -6.50
C LEU A 59 -2.01 -24.36 -5.71
N LYS A 60 -1.84 -24.25 -4.40
CA LYS A 60 -2.63 -23.36 -3.55
C LYS A 60 -2.45 -21.87 -3.89
N PHE A 61 -1.30 -21.48 -4.45
CA PHE A 61 -1.09 -20.10 -4.89
C PHE A 61 -2.04 -19.70 -6.03
N PHE A 62 -2.48 -20.66 -6.83
CA PHE A 62 -3.41 -20.42 -7.94
C PHE A 62 -4.89 -20.53 -7.54
N LEU A 63 -5.18 -20.91 -6.29
CA LEU A 63 -6.54 -20.96 -5.77
C LEU A 63 -6.89 -19.67 -5.03
N PRO A 64 -8.20 -19.32 -4.94
CA PRO A 64 -8.64 -18.22 -4.12
C PRO A 64 -8.28 -18.43 -2.65
N TYR A 65 -7.85 -17.35 -2.00
CA TYR A 65 -7.68 -17.29 -0.55
C TYR A 65 -8.77 -16.39 0.04
N GLY A 66 -9.61 -16.94 0.90
CA GLY A 66 -10.77 -16.22 1.42
C GLY A 66 -11.67 -15.70 0.29
N SER A 67 -11.80 -14.39 0.19
CA SER A 67 -12.58 -13.69 -0.84
C SER A 67 -11.73 -13.12 -1.98
N VAL A 68 -10.42 -13.36 -1.99
CA VAL A 68 -9.49 -12.78 -2.97
C VAL A 68 -8.80 -13.87 -3.81
N TRP A 69 -8.42 -13.49 -5.01
CA TRP A 69 -7.62 -14.32 -5.91
C TRP A 69 -6.44 -13.53 -6.44
N ARG A 70 -5.30 -13.68 -5.79
CA ARG A 70 -4.06 -12.93 -6.06
C ARG A 70 -2.84 -13.85 -6.06
N PRO A 71 -2.68 -14.69 -7.08
CA PRO A 71 -1.59 -15.68 -7.13
C PRO A 71 -0.19 -15.08 -6.98
N ILE A 72 0.07 -13.92 -7.56
CA ILE A 72 1.38 -13.26 -7.45
C ILE A 72 1.62 -12.74 -6.03
N ASP A 73 0.61 -12.15 -5.41
CA ASP A 73 0.69 -11.70 -4.02
C ASP A 73 0.94 -12.87 -3.06
N ALA A 74 0.19 -13.96 -3.22
CA ALA A 74 0.36 -15.18 -2.43
C ALA A 74 1.77 -15.78 -2.60
N LEU A 75 2.27 -15.85 -3.84
CA LEU A 75 3.62 -16.34 -4.13
C LEU A 75 4.69 -15.46 -3.49
N MET A 76 4.57 -14.13 -3.59
CA MET A 76 5.52 -13.21 -2.98
C MET A 76 5.49 -13.29 -1.45
N GLY A 77 4.31 -13.39 -0.85
CA GLY A 77 4.16 -13.62 0.59
C GLY A 77 4.82 -14.93 1.05
N TYR A 78 4.67 -16.02 0.30
CA TYR A 78 5.33 -17.30 0.58
C TYR A 78 6.87 -17.19 0.53
N VAL A 79 7.42 -16.61 -0.54
CA VAL A 79 8.87 -16.44 -0.68
C VAL A 79 9.43 -15.53 0.42
N ALA A 80 8.70 -14.48 0.79
CA ALA A 80 9.10 -13.59 1.89
C ALA A 80 9.17 -14.31 3.24
N GLN A 81 8.23 -15.23 3.50
CA GLN A 81 8.21 -16.03 4.73
C GLN A 81 9.36 -17.03 4.80
N ASP A 82 9.65 -17.73 3.70
CA ASP A 82 10.68 -18.76 3.65
C ASP A 82 12.09 -18.17 3.81
N ALA A 83 12.32 -17.00 3.26
CA ALA A 83 13.62 -16.32 3.32
C ALA A 83 14.02 -15.84 4.72
N HIS A 84 13.17 -15.93 5.74
CA HIS A 84 13.35 -15.35 7.08
C HIS A 84 13.78 -13.86 7.07
N ALA A 85 13.59 -13.17 5.93
CA ALA A 85 14.05 -11.82 5.67
C ALA A 85 12.90 -10.80 5.73
N PHE A 86 11.82 -11.14 6.40
CA PHE A 86 10.70 -10.24 6.58
C PHE A 86 11.02 -9.22 7.71
N PRO A 87 10.74 -7.92 7.58
CA PRO A 87 10.05 -7.24 6.46
C PRO A 87 10.96 -6.81 5.29
N LEU A 88 12.26 -7.03 5.37
CA LEU A 88 13.24 -6.57 4.38
C LEU A 88 12.87 -6.94 2.94
N TYR A 89 12.47 -8.19 2.71
CA TYR A 89 12.10 -8.68 1.39
C TYR A 89 10.91 -7.89 0.79
N ASN A 90 9.91 -7.61 1.63
CA ASN A 90 8.73 -6.84 1.21
C ASN A 90 9.12 -5.43 0.80
N HIS A 91 9.96 -4.76 1.59
CA HIS A 91 10.44 -3.40 1.28
C HIS A 91 11.35 -3.37 0.05
N ILE A 92 12.18 -4.38 -0.17
CA ILE A 92 12.96 -4.49 -1.42
C ILE A 92 12.02 -4.52 -2.63
N ILE A 93 10.96 -5.32 -2.59
CA ILE A 93 10.02 -5.45 -3.71
C ILE A 93 9.23 -4.17 -3.91
N THR A 94 8.64 -3.60 -2.85
CA THR A 94 7.78 -2.41 -2.97
C THR A 94 8.58 -1.21 -3.47
N VAL A 95 9.75 -0.94 -2.90
CA VAL A 95 10.61 0.19 -3.31
C VAL A 95 11.19 -0.03 -4.72
N THR A 96 11.61 -1.26 -5.06
CA THR A 96 12.08 -1.56 -6.43
C THR A 96 10.97 -1.40 -7.45
N ALA A 97 9.76 -1.90 -7.17
CA ALA A 97 8.61 -1.73 -8.06
C ALA A 97 8.23 -0.25 -8.21
N HIS A 98 8.33 0.54 -7.14
CA HIS A 98 8.11 1.99 -7.17
C HIS A 98 9.16 2.71 -8.02
N LEU A 99 10.45 2.40 -7.86
CA LEU A 99 11.51 2.95 -8.69
C LEU A 99 11.32 2.61 -10.18
N LEU A 100 11.04 1.34 -10.49
CA LEU A 100 10.78 0.92 -11.88
C LEU A 100 9.55 1.63 -12.46
N SER A 101 8.48 1.77 -11.68
CA SER A 101 7.31 2.53 -12.08
C SER A 101 7.64 4.01 -12.33
N THR A 102 8.47 4.63 -11.48
CA THR A 102 8.94 6.01 -11.65
C THR A 102 9.73 6.18 -12.96
N LEU A 103 10.62 5.24 -13.27
CA LEU A 103 11.38 5.25 -14.53
C LEU A 103 10.46 5.03 -15.75
N MET A 104 9.40 4.24 -15.62
CA MET A 104 8.39 4.09 -16.67
C MET A 104 7.52 5.34 -16.83
N VAL A 105 7.18 6.05 -15.75
CA VAL A 105 6.53 7.37 -15.80
C VAL A 105 7.43 8.36 -16.54
N PHE A 106 8.72 8.42 -16.21
CA PHE A 106 9.70 9.23 -16.94
C PHE A 106 9.73 8.89 -18.45
N ALA A 107 9.82 7.61 -18.79
CA ALA A 107 9.88 7.17 -20.18
C ALA A 107 8.60 7.51 -20.97
N LEU A 108 7.43 7.40 -20.33
CA LEU A 108 6.15 7.76 -20.91
C LEU A 108 6.00 9.29 -21.02
N ALA A 109 6.36 10.03 -19.99
CA ALA A 109 6.34 11.50 -19.99
C ALA A 109 7.20 12.08 -21.11
N ARG A 110 8.39 11.54 -21.37
CA ARG A 110 9.24 11.91 -22.50
C ARG A 110 8.62 11.71 -23.89
N ARG A 111 7.59 10.87 -23.99
CA ARG A 111 6.84 10.67 -25.23
C ARG A 111 5.67 11.62 -25.38
N LEU A 112 5.15 12.11 -24.25
CA LEU A 112 3.95 12.93 -24.20
C LEU A 112 4.26 14.43 -24.15
N PHE A 113 5.39 14.82 -23.56
CA PHE A 113 5.76 16.21 -23.30
C PHE A 113 6.98 16.64 -24.13
N SER A 114 6.95 17.89 -24.56
CA SER A 114 8.06 18.53 -25.29
C SER A 114 9.02 19.27 -24.37
N LYS A 115 8.52 19.76 -23.21
CA LYS A 115 9.33 20.47 -22.23
C LYS A 115 9.96 19.51 -21.21
N ASP A 116 11.28 19.62 -21.05
CA ASP A 116 12.00 18.83 -20.04
C ASP A 116 11.50 19.10 -18.61
N ALA A 117 11.06 20.33 -18.32
CA ALA A 117 10.47 20.69 -17.04
C ALA A 117 9.18 19.91 -16.75
N ALA A 118 8.33 19.65 -17.76
CA ALA A 118 7.13 18.83 -17.62
C ALA A 118 7.50 17.34 -17.37
N VAL A 119 8.49 16.83 -18.06
CA VAL A 119 9.01 15.46 -17.84
C VAL A 119 9.56 15.31 -16.42
N ASN A 120 10.39 16.26 -15.97
CA ASN A 120 10.92 16.25 -14.61
C ASN A 120 9.79 16.38 -13.57
N MET A 121 8.78 17.23 -13.80
CA MET A 121 7.62 17.37 -12.90
C MET A 121 6.84 16.06 -12.76
N ALA A 122 6.47 15.41 -13.87
CA ALA A 122 5.76 14.14 -13.83
C ALA A 122 6.51 13.07 -13.03
N THR A 123 7.84 12.96 -13.28
CA THR A 123 8.69 11.97 -12.62
C THR A 123 8.82 12.25 -11.12
N THR A 124 9.07 13.51 -10.75
CA THR A 124 9.22 13.92 -9.34
C THR A 124 7.93 13.76 -8.58
N VAL A 125 6.80 14.22 -9.14
CA VAL A 125 5.47 14.11 -8.49
C VAL A 125 5.15 12.64 -8.22
N PHE A 126 5.34 11.75 -9.17
CA PHE A 126 5.08 10.34 -8.95
C PHE A 126 6.02 9.74 -7.89
N CYS A 127 7.30 10.08 -7.93
CA CYS A 127 8.32 9.50 -7.05
C CYS A 127 8.11 9.85 -5.57
N ILE A 128 7.78 11.11 -5.26
CA ILE A 128 7.76 11.60 -3.88
C ILE A 128 6.38 12.12 -3.43
N SER A 129 5.30 11.74 -4.11
CA SER A 129 3.96 12.14 -3.64
C SER A 129 3.65 11.46 -2.30
N PRO A 130 3.17 12.20 -1.29
CA PRO A 130 2.73 11.59 -0.02
C PRO A 130 1.70 10.47 -0.19
N CYS A 131 0.96 10.49 -1.29
CA CYS A 131 0.01 9.43 -1.67
C CYS A 131 0.68 8.04 -1.83
N MET A 132 1.98 7.99 -2.15
CA MET A 132 2.69 6.71 -2.33
C MET A 132 3.05 6.03 -1.00
N LEU A 133 3.14 6.78 0.10
CA LEU A 133 3.64 6.27 1.38
C LEU A 133 2.85 5.07 1.88
N ALA A 134 1.51 5.15 1.84
CA ALA A 134 0.63 4.06 2.25
C ALA A 134 0.84 2.76 1.46
N THR A 135 1.55 2.82 0.33
CA THR A 135 1.86 1.64 -0.49
C THR A 135 3.32 1.23 -0.36
N VAL A 136 4.24 2.18 -0.44
CA VAL A 136 5.69 1.87 -0.49
C VAL A 136 6.21 1.41 0.87
N PHE A 137 5.62 1.92 1.97
CA PHE A 137 6.01 1.58 3.34
C PHE A 137 5.15 0.48 3.99
N ALA A 138 4.05 0.06 3.37
CA ALA A 138 3.24 -1.05 3.87
C ALA A 138 3.76 -2.39 3.34
N CYS A 139 3.94 -3.36 4.23
CA CYS A 139 4.48 -4.66 3.88
C CYS A 139 3.50 -5.51 3.04
N ASP A 140 2.19 -5.35 3.24
CA ASP A 140 1.14 -6.04 2.48
C ASP A 140 0.89 -5.45 1.09
N ALA A 141 1.43 -4.25 0.81
CA ALA A 141 1.15 -3.53 -0.43
C ALA A 141 2.03 -3.95 -1.63
N ILE A 142 2.72 -5.08 -1.54
CA ILE A 142 3.43 -5.70 -2.68
C ILE A 142 2.48 -5.85 -3.87
N ASN A 143 1.24 -6.27 -3.62
CA ASN A 143 0.21 -6.43 -4.63
C ASN A 143 -0.09 -5.12 -5.39
N GLN A 144 -0.20 -3.99 -4.69
CA GLN A 144 -0.40 -2.67 -5.29
C GLN A 144 0.79 -2.24 -6.15
N SER A 145 1.99 -2.39 -5.59
CA SER A 145 3.24 -1.96 -6.23
C SER A 145 3.50 -2.75 -7.52
N LEU A 146 3.34 -4.07 -7.48
CA LEU A 146 3.51 -4.94 -8.65
C LEU A 146 2.42 -4.73 -9.69
N SER A 147 1.16 -4.56 -9.26
CA SER A 147 0.04 -4.31 -10.18
C SER A 147 0.27 -3.05 -11.00
N LEU A 148 0.68 -1.94 -10.35
CA LEU A 148 1.04 -0.71 -11.04
C LEU A 148 2.24 -0.90 -11.97
N MET A 149 3.31 -1.54 -11.50
CA MET A 149 4.53 -1.77 -12.28
C MET A 149 4.23 -2.54 -13.56
N PHE A 150 3.47 -3.64 -13.49
CA PHE A 150 3.10 -4.42 -14.67
C PHE A 150 2.15 -3.64 -15.59
N GLY A 151 1.20 -2.89 -15.05
CA GLY A 151 0.30 -2.03 -15.83
C GLY A 151 1.04 -0.93 -16.58
N MET A 152 2.00 -0.27 -15.93
CA MET A 152 2.87 0.73 -16.58
C MET A 152 3.77 0.09 -17.63
N ALA A 153 4.34 -1.09 -17.36
CA ALA A 153 5.12 -1.85 -18.33
C ALA A 153 4.29 -2.22 -19.57
N ALA A 154 3.04 -2.67 -19.38
CA ALA A 154 2.09 -2.95 -20.46
C ALA A 154 1.85 -1.71 -21.33
N SER A 155 1.63 -0.57 -20.68
CA SER A 155 1.39 0.71 -21.36
C SER A 155 2.61 1.17 -22.15
N LEU A 156 3.77 1.15 -21.53
CA LEU A 156 5.02 1.56 -22.16
C LEU A 156 5.41 0.63 -23.32
N ALA A 157 5.30 -0.69 -23.15
CA ALA A 157 5.56 -1.66 -24.20
C ALA A 157 4.63 -1.44 -25.40
N PHE A 158 3.33 -1.22 -25.15
CA PHE A 158 2.36 -1.02 -26.19
C PHE A 158 2.60 0.24 -27.03
N VAL A 159 2.95 1.36 -26.40
CA VAL A 159 3.23 2.62 -27.11
C VAL A 159 4.64 2.68 -27.70
N SER A 160 5.56 1.81 -27.26
CA SER A 160 6.95 1.80 -27.70
C SER A 160 7.22 0.84 -28.84
N ILE A 161 6.62 -0.35 -28.76
CA ILE A 161 6.85 -1.45 -29.71
C ILE A 161 5.83 -1.36 -30.83
N ARG A 162 6.29 -1.26 -32.08
CA ARG A 162 5.39 -1.21 -33.26
C ARG A 162 5.03 -2.59 -33.81
N HIS A 163 5.79 -3.62 -33.45
CA HIS A 163 5.58 -5.00 -33.90
C HIS A 163 4.36 -5.64 -33.22
N LYS A 164 3.77 -6.65 -33.89
CA LYS A 164 2.58 -7.37 -33.36
C LYS A 164 2.80 -8.00 -31.99
N VAL A 165 4.04 -8.29 -31.61
CA VAL A 165 4.40 -8.81 -30.28
C VAL A 165 3.90 -7.91 -29.14
N ARG A 166 3.67 -6.61 -29.38
CA ARG A 166 3.11 -5.69 -28.37
C ARG A 166 1.75 -6.15 -27.82
N TYR A 167 0.93 -6.82 -28.62
CA TYR A 167 -0.38 -7.31 -28.17
C TYR A 167 -0.23 -8.47 -27.19
N LEU A 168 0.72 -9.37 -27.44
CA LEU A 168 1.04 -10.44 -26.52
C LEU A 168 1.61 -9.90 -25.22
N LEU A 169 2.61 -9.02 -25.30
CA LEU A 169 3.20 -8.39 -24.11
C LEU A 169 2.16 -7.62 -23.28
N TRP A 170 1.29 -6.86 -23.98
CA TRP A 170 0.19 -6.17 -23.31
C TRP A 170 -0.73 -7.15 -22.58
N ALA A 171 -1.20 -8.19 -23.23
CA ALA A 171 -2.09 -9.18 -22.61
C ALA A 171 -1.42 -9.85 -21.39
N VAL A 172 -0.18 -10.34 -21.54
CA VAL A 172 0.57 -10.99 -20.45
C VAL A 172 0.77 -10.03 -19.27
N LEU A 173 1.24 -8.81 -19.51
CA LEU A 173 1.52 -7.84 -18.45
C LEU A 173 0.25 -7.37 -17.74
N VAL A 174 -0.87 -7.24 -18.46
CA VAL A 174 -2.18 -6.95 -17.83
C VAL A 174 -2.65 -8.10 -16.96
N TRP A 175 -2.47 -9.35 -17.40
CA TRP A 175 -2.76 -10.51 -16.56
C TRP A 175 -1.89 -10.53 -15.31
N LEU A 176 -0.59 -10.28 -15.42
CA LEU A 176 0.30 -10.18 -14.25
C LEU A 176 -0.16 -9.05 -13.30
N ALA A 177 -0.57 -7.90 -13.84
CA ALA A 177 -1.11 -6.82 -13.02
C ALA A 177 -2.39 -7.24 -12.27
N ALA A 178 -3.31 -7.93 -12.95
CA ALA A 178 -4.56 -8.41 -12.36
C ALA A 178 -4.36 -9.57 -11.37
N LEU A 179 -3.38 -10.45 -11.61
CA LEU A 179 -3.01 -11.55 -10.70
C LEU A 179 -2.23 -11.04 -9.47
N ALA A 180 -1.59 -9.88 -9.55
CA ALA A 180 -1.04 -9.21 -8.40
C ALA A 180 -2.14 -8.55 -7.57
N LYS A 181 -3.06 -7.81 -8.21
CA LYS A 181 -4.22 -7.20 -7.56
C LYS A 181 -5.38 -7.06 -8.54
N ASP A 182 -6.59 -7.39 -8.11
CA ASP A 182 -7.79 -7.42 -8.95
C ASP A 182 -8.06 -6.13 -9.74
N ASN A 183 -7.76 -4.96 -9.16
CA ASN A 183 -7.91 -3.68 -9.84
C ASN A 183 -6.93 -3.49 -11.01
N GLY A 184 -5.89 -4.31 -11.10
CA GLY A 184 -4.94 -4.35 -12.21
C GLY A 184 -5.59 -4.66 -13.56
N ILE A 185 -6.80 -5.21 -13.59
CA ILE A 185 -7.54 -5.44 -14.83
C ILE A 185 -7.91 -4.14 -15.57
N ALA A 186 -7.98 -3.00 -14.86
CA ALA A 186 -8.19 -1.71 -15.48
C ALA A 186 -7.14 -1.36 -16.56
N TRP A 187 -5.91 -1.88 -16.40
CA TRP A 187 -4.83 -1.71 -17.36
C TRP A 187 -5.12 -2.38 -18.73
N ALA A 188 -6.18 -3.18 -18.84
CA ALA A 188 -6.59 -3.78 -20.10
C ALA A 188 -7.04 -2.74 -21.16
N VAL A 189 -7.52 -1.57 -20.74
CA VAL A 189 -7.96 -0.52 -21.67
C VAL A 189 -7.05 0.72 -21.68
N VAL A 190 -6.11 0.82 -20.77
CA VAL A 190 -5.19 1.98 -20.66
C VAL A 190 -4.23 2.10 -21.86
N PRO A 191 -3.50 1.04 -22.30
CA PRO A 191 -2.56 1.15 -23.41
C PRO A 191 -3.19 1.66 -24.72
N PRO A 192 -4.36 1.18 -25.18
CA PRO A 192 -4.99 1.73 -26.37
C PRO A 192 -5.45 3.18 -26.23
N LEU A 193 -5.82 3.64 -25.02
CA LEU A 193 -6.14 5.05 -24.77
C LEU A 193 -4.88 5.92 -24.88
N LEU A 194 -3.77 5.49 -24.31
CA LEU A 194 -2.49 6.21 -24.43
C LEU A 194 -1.96 6.25 -25.87
N ALA A 195 -2.24 5.20 -26.68
CA ALA A 195 -1.88 5.20 -28.09
C ALA A 195 -2.60 6.30 -28.91
N LEU A 196 -3.72 6.84 -28.41
CA LEU A 196 -4.36 8.03 -29.01
C LEU A 196 -3.45 9.28 -28.97
N LEU A 197 -2.53 9.32 -28.03
CA LEU A 197 -1.61 10.44 -27.83
C LEU A 197 -0.29 10.27 -28.59
N THR A 198 0.10 9.03 -28.87
CA THR A 198 1.43 8.69 -29.41
C THR A 198 1.39 8.19 -30.87
N GLU A 199 0.22 7.80 -31.36
CA GLU A 199 0.05 7.26 -32.71
C GLU A 199 -1.05 8.02 -33.48
N LYS A 200 -0.87 8.16 -34.79
CA LYS A 200 -1.94 8.60 -35.72
C LYS A 200 -2.87 7.40 -36.02
N ALA A 201 -3.73 7.06 -35.06
CA ALA A 201 -4.62 5.92 -35.17
C ALA A 201 -5.99 6.36 -35.69
N THR A 202 -6.57 5.59 -36.61
CA THR A 202 -7.98 5.78 -37.04
C THR A 202 -8.93 5.34 -35.93
N GLN A 203 -10.13 5.92 -35.87
CA GLN A 203 -11.17 5.52 -34.91
C GLN A 203 -11.42 4.00 -34.88
N ARG A 204 -11.49 3.39 -36.11
CA ARG A 204 -11.67 1.94 -36.25
C ARG A 204 -10.51 1.12 -35.64
N SER A 205 -9.28 1.61 -35.75
CA SER A 205 -8.12 0.96 -35.15
C SER A 205 -8.17 1.04 -33.61
N VAL A 206 -8.54 2.19 -33.06
CA VAL A 206 -8.68 2.39 -31.61
C VAL A 206 -9.81 1.53 -31.06
N ALA A 207 -10.98 1.52 -31.73
CA ALA A 207 -12.12 0.69 -31.32
C ALA A 207 -11.75 -0.81 -31.26
N ARG A 208 -11.02 -1.32 -32.28
CA ARG A 208 -10.54 -2.72 -32.26
C ARG A 208 -9.58 -3.02 -31.11
N ARG A 209 -8.68 -2.09 -30.78
CA ARG A 209 -7.74 -2.25 -29.66
C ARG A 209 -8.48 -2.21 -28.31
N LEU A 210 -9.43 -1.31 -28.16
CA LEU A 210 -10.29 -1.26 -26.98
C LEU A 210 -11.11 -2.55 -26.84
N ALA A 211 -11.71 -3.04 -27.92
CA ALA A 211 -12.45 -4.31 -27.91
C ALA A 211 -11.55 -5.49 -27.48
N PHE A 212 -10.29 -5.52 -27.93
CA PHE A 212 -9.33 -6.53 -27.47
C PHE A 212 -9.02 -6.39 -25.97
N GLY A 213 -8.83 -5.16 -25.47
CA GLY A 213 -8.64 -4.92 -24.03
C GLY A 213 -9.86 -5.36 -23.19
N VAL A 214 -11.07 -5.02 -23.67
CA VAL A 214 -12.32 -5.47 -23.04
C VAL A 214 -12.43 -7.00 -23.06
N ALA A 215 -12.03 -7.66 -24.16
CA ALA A 215 -12.01 -9.12 -24.22
C ALA A 215 -11.05 -9.72 -23.18
N ILE A 216 -9.86 -9.14 -22.98
CA ILE A 216 -8.93 -9.55 -21.90
C ILE A 216 -9.62 -9.43 -20.53
N ALA A 217 -10.32 -8.31 -20.27
CA ALA A 217 -11.01 -8.08 -19.02
C ALA A 217 -12.17 -9.06 -18.80
N ILE A 218 -12.94 -9.37 -19.84
CA ILE A 218 -14.04 -10.36 -19.79
C ILE A 218 -13.49 -11.76 -19.47
N VAL A 219 -12.41 -12.17 -20.13
CA VAL A 219 -11.79 -13.48 -19.87
C VAL A 219 -11.30 -13.57 -18.43
N TYR A 220 -10.63 -12.53 -17.93
CA TYR A 220 -10.21 -12.47 -16.53
C TYR A 220 -11.41 -12.57 -15.57
N ALA A 221 -12.46 -11.78 -15.81
CA ALA A 221 -13.66 -11.80 -14.99
C ALA A 221 -14.35 -13.17 -15.02
N ALA A 222 -14.44 -13.82 -16.17
CA ALA A 222 -15.01 -15.15 -16.30
C ALA A 222 -14.21 -16.19 -15.51
N VAL A 223 -12.88 -16.18 -15.60
CA VAL A 223 -12.02 -17.05 -14.80
C VAL A 223 -12.24 -16.77 -13.31
N ARG A 224 -12.19 -15.51 -12.90
CA ARG A 224 -12.36 -15.13 -11.49
C ARG A 224 -13.70 -15.62 -10.91
N VAL A 225 -14.79 -15.44 -11.63
CA VAL A 225 -16.14 -15.86 -11.16
C VAL A 225 -16.28 -17.38 -11.11
N SER A 226 -15.54 -18.13 -11.92
CA SER A 226 -15.59 -19.60 -11.91
C SER A 226 -14.81 -20.27 -10.78
N LEU A 227 -14.02 -19.50 -10.01
CA LEU A 227 -13.18 -20.03 -8.94
C LEU A 227 -13.97 -20.29 -7.64
N PRO A 228 -13.63 -21.34 -6.87
CA PRO A 228 -14.30 -21.67 -5.61
C PRO A 228 -13.80 -20.75 -4.47
N TYR A 229 -14.54 -19.70 -4.15
CA TYR A 229 -14.25 -18.84 -3.01
C TYR A 229 -14.76 -19.45 -1.71
N THR A 230 -13.96 -19.38 -0.65
CA THR A 230 -14.28 -19.99 0.65
C THR A 230 -14.94 -19.03 1.63
N VAL A 231 -14.85 -17.73 1.39
CA VAL A 231 -15.42 -16.68 2.25
C VAL A 231 -16.25 -15.71 1.43
N ILE A 232 -17.43 -15.38 1.92
CA ILE A 232 -18.26 -14.32 1.34
C ILE A 232 -17.61 -12.97 1.71
N PRO A 233 -17.42 -12.05 0.74
CA PRO A 233 -16.89 -10.72 1.03
C PRO A 233 -17.71 -10.03 2.13
N ASN A 234 -17.02 -9.35 3.06
CA ASN A 234 -17.70 -8.59 4.11
C ASN A 234 -18.70 -7.60 3.48
N PRO A 235 -20.00 -7.64 3.87
CA PRO A 235 -21.01 -6.74 3.33
C PRO A 235 -20.67 -5.26 3.48
N GLU A 236 -19.86 -4.88 4.48
CA GLU A 236 -19.41 -3.50 4.70
C GLU A 236 -18.59 -2.96 3.52
N TYR A 237 -17.89 -3.83 2.78
CA TYR A 237 -17.16 -3.42 1.56
C TYR A 237 -18.10 -3.15 0.37
N SER A 238 -19.31 -3.69 0.39
CA SER A 238 -20.27 -3.61 -0.72
C SER A 238 -21.41 -2.62 -0.52
N THR A 239 -21.51 -1.94 0.63
CA THR A 239 -22.55 -0.92 0.86
C THR A 239 -22.34 0.27 -0.06
N PHE A 240 -23.18 0.37 -1.10
CA PHE A 240 -23.15 1.50 -2.02
C PHE A 240 -23.98 2.66 -1.47
N SER A 241 -23.31 3.79 -1.23
CA SER A 241 -23.93 5.08 -0.98
C SER A 241 -23.35 6.10 -1.92
N ALA A 242 -24.18 6.73 -2.75
CA ALA A 242 -23.72 7.69 -3.75
C ALA A 242 -22.94 8.87 -3.12
N LEU A 243 -23.42 9.38 -1.99
CA LEU A 243 -22.76 10.48 -1.27
C LEU A 243 -21.40 10.04 -0.70
N LYS A 244 -21.33 8.82 -0.13
CA LYS A 244 -20.08 8.23 0.35
C LYS A 244 -19.08 8.10 -0.80
N LYS A 245 -19.52 7.57 -1.95
CA LYS A 245 -18.67 7.39 -3.14
C LYS A 245 -18.20 8.71 -3.74
N LEU A 246 -19.06 9.73 -3.79
CA LEU A 246 -18.67 11.07 -4.23
C LEU A 246 -17.57 11.66 -3.34
N ARG A 247 -17.72 11.53 -2.02
CA ARG A 247 -16.69 11.94 -1.05
C ARG A 247 -15.39 11.16 -1.27
N GLU A 248 -15.46 9.85 -1.45
CA GLU A 248 -14.31 8.99 -1.67
C GLU A 248 -13.56 9.38 -2.97
N VAL A 249 -14.28 9.65 -4.07
CA VAL A 249 -13.68 10.15 -5.32
C VAL A 249 -12.99 11.50 -5.11
N ALA A 250 -13.63 12.43 -4.39
CA ALA A 250 -13.02 13.72 -4.08
C ALA A 250 -11.74 13.55 -3.25
N MET A 251 -11.75 12.65 -2.28
CA MET A 251 -10.57 12.34 -1.44
C MET A 251 -9.44 11.71 -2.25
N LEU A 252 -9.72 10.69 -3.08
CA LEU A 252 -8.71 10.08 -3.96
C LEU A 252 -8.09 11.10 -4.91
N THR A 253 -8.93 11.98 -5.47
CA THR A 253 -8.46 13.08 -6.31
C THR A 253 -7.55 14.01 -5.51
N GLY A 254 -7.98 14.42 -4.32
CA GLY A 254 -7.18 15.23 -3.42
C GLY A 254 -5.82 14.62 -3.12
N TYR A 255 -5.79 13.36 -2.69
CA TYR A 255 -4.55 12.61 -2.42
C TYR A 255 -3.60 12.58 -3.61
N SER A 256 -4.16 12.40 -4.81
CA SER A 256 -3.35 12.28 -6.02
C SER A 256 -2.75 13.58 -6.50
N PHE A 257 -3.41 14.73 -6.25
CA PHE A 257 -3.01 16.01 -6.84
C PHE A 257 -2.41 17.01 -5.84
N ILE A 258 -2.78 16.92 -4.56
CA ILE A 258 -2.46 17.98 -3.59
C ILE A 258 -1.51 17.41 -2.53
N PRO A 259 -0.22 17.79 -2.54
CA PRO A 259 0.79 17.27 -1.62
C PRO A 259 0.71 17.98 -0.26
N ILE A 260 -0.40 17.79 0.46
CA ILE A 260 -0.60 18.31 1.81
C ILE A 260 -0.74 17.19 2.82
N ASP A 261 -0.67 17.50 4.08
CA ASP A 261 -0.85 16.54 5.16
C ASP A 261 -2.33 16.16 5.34
N TRP A 262 -2.80 15.29 4.43
CA TRP A 262 -4.15 14.76 4.45
C TRP A 262 -4.46 13.98 5.73
N MET A 263 -3.44 13.34 6.32
CA MET A 263 -3.61 12.54 7.53
C MET A 263 -3.90 13.44 8.73
N SER A 264 -3.24 14.59 8.82
CA SER A 264 -3.55 15.60 9.84
C SER A 264 -4.98 16.17 9.72
N ILE A 265 -5.54 16.19 8.51
CA ILE A 265 -6.93 16.63 8.29
C ILE A 265 -7.93 15.53 8.68
N LEU A 266 -7.64 14.29 8.35
CA LEU A 266 -8.61 13.19 8.33
C LEU A 266 -8.51 12.26 9.54
N CYS A 267 -7.31 12.10 10.12
CA CYS A 267 -7.05 11.32 11.31
C CYS A 267 -6.83 12.21 12.52
N ALA A 268 -7.64 12.04 13.57
CA ALA A 268 -7.48 12.78 14.80
C ALA A 268 -6.11 12.52 15.46
N LYS A 269 -5.64 11.28 15.38
CA LYS A 269 -4.35 10.84 15.95
C LYS A 269 -3.13 11.50 15.29
N ALA A 270 -3.19 11.71 13.97
CA ALA A 270 -2.08 12.22 13.18
C ALA A 270 -2.08 13.75 13.02
N ARG A 271 -2.84 14.50 13.83
CA ARG A 271 -2.94 15.96 13.73
C ARG A 271 -1.65 16.64 14.10
N GLU A 272 -0.88 16.97 13.08
CA GLU A 272 0.36 17.72 13.18
C GLU A 272 0.20 19.04 12.42
N TYR A 273 -0.25 20.09 13.14
CA TYR A 273 -0.62 21.37 12.53
C TYR A 273 0.56 22.08 11.87
N ALA A 274 1.79 21.85 12.31
CA ALA A 274 2.97 22.46 11.70
C ALA A 274 3.22 21.90 10.30
N THR A 275 3.19 20.56 10.13
CA THR A 275 3.35 19.90 8.82
C THR A 275 2.21 20.26 7.89
N LEU A 276 0.98 20.30 8.38
CA LEU A 276 -0.19 20.75 7.62
C LEU A 276 -0.03 22.17 7.12
N PHE A 277 0.35 23.12 8.00
CA PHE A 277 0.53 24.52 7.64
C PHE A 277 1.62 24.71 6.59
N LEU A 278 2.80 24.10 6.79
CA LEU A 278 3.91 24.22 5.86
C LEU A 278 3.58 23.58 4.49
N SER A 279 3.00 22.39 4.49
CA SER A 279 2.62 21.72 3.24
C SER A 279 1.53 22.50 2.47
N LEU A 280 0.56 23.10 3.18
CA LEU A 280 -0.43 24.00 2.57
C LEU A 280 0.21 25.24 1.94
N CYS A 281 1.16 25.89 2.63
CA CYS A 281 1.85 27.06 2.08
C CYS A 281 2.60 26.74 0.80
N PHE A 282 3.36 25.65 0.78
CA PHE A 282 4.11 25.23 -0.41
C PHE A 282 3.18 24.78 -1.54
N ALA A 283 2.16 23.98 -1.25
CA ALA A 283 1.19 23.52 -2.24
C ALA A 283 0.41 24.69 -2.85
N ALA A 284 -0.06 25.64 -2.03
CA ALA A 284 -0.76 26.83 -2.50
C ALA A 284 0.14 27.69 -3.41
N THR A 285 1.42 27.86 -3.05
CA THR A 285 2.39 28.59 -3.87
C THR A 285 2.61 27.89 -5.22
N MET A 286 2.76 26.56 -5.23
CA MET A 286 2.87 25.79 -6.46
C MET A 286 1.64 25.98 -7.36
N PHE A 287 0.45 25.79 -6.81
CA PHE A 287 -0.79 25.96 -7.58
C PHE A 287 -0.98 27.39 -8.07
N TYR A 288 -0.66 28.39 -7.27
CA TYR A 288 -0.69 29.80 -7.70
C TYR A 288 0.20 30.03 -8.94
N ILE A 289 1.40 29.43 -8.96
CA ILE A 289 2.31 29.54 -10.11
C ILE A 289 1.75 28.83 -11.37
N LEU A 290 1.09 27.68 -11.20
CA LEU A 290 0.61 26.83 -12.28
C LEU A 290 -0.80 27.15 -12.76
N LEU A 291 -1.64 27.82 -11.94
CA LEU A 291 -3.03 28.12 -12.23
C LEU A 291 -3.26 28.87 -13.57
N PRO A 292 -2.43 29.85 -13.98
CA PRO A 292 -2.60 30.53 -15.26
C PRO A 292 -2.57 29.61 -16.48
N SER A 293 -1.86 28.47 -16.37
CA SER A 293 -1.78 27.49 -17.45
C SER A 293 -2.96 26.52 -17.53
N LEU A 294 -3.86 26.54 -16.55
CA LEU A 294 -4.98 25.60 -16.46
C LEU A 294 -5.90 25.69 -17.68
N LYS A 295 -6.28 26.90 -18.11
CA LYS A 295 -7.12 27.10 -19.28
C LYS A 295 -6.49 26.47 -20.55
N ALA A 296 -5.20 26.74 -20.76
CA ALA A 296 -4.46 26.19 -21.90
C ALA A 296 -4.29 24.66 -21.80
N ALA A 297 -4.15 24.12 -20.60
CA ALA A 297 -4.12 22.68 -20.39
C ALA A 297 -5.48 22.03 -20.70
N LEU A 298 -6.59 22.63 -20.24
CA LEU A 298 -7.94 22.11 -20.47
C LEU A 298 -8.37 22.13 -21.95
N THR A 299 -7.75 22.95 -22.81
CA THR A 299 -7.99 22.95 -24.26
C THR A 299 -7.17 21.87 -25.00
N ASP A 300 -6.19 21.25 -24.34
CA ASP A 300 -5.37 20.20 -24.97
C ASP A 300 -6.03 18.82 -24.85
N ARG A 301 -6.15 18.12 -25.98
CA ARG A 301 -6.68 16.75 -26.04
C ARG A 301 -5.96 15.78 -25.11
N ARG A 302 -4.64 15.97 -24.88
CA ARG A 302 -3.83 15.12 -24.01
C ARG A 302 -4.37 15.13 -22.58
N THR A 303 -4.79 16.30 -22.09
CA THR A 303 -5.36 16.43 -20.75
C THR A 303 -6.60 15.54 -20.57
N TRP A 304 -7.51 15.55 -21.54
CA TRP A 304 -8.73 14.77 -21.44
C TRP A 304 -8.48 13.26 -21.55
N VAL A 305 -7.56 12.84 -22.42
CA VAL A 305 -7.19 11.42 -22.50
C VAL A 305 -6.53 10.97 -21.18
N LEU A 306 -5.62 11.76 -20.62
CA LEU A 306 -4.99 11.44 -19.34
C LEU A 306 -6.00 11.44 -18.18
N ALA A 307 -6.98 12.36 -18.19
CA ALA A 307 -8.06 12.39 -17.20
C ALA A 307 -8.97 11.15 -17.29
N VAL A 308 -9.31 10.72 -18.51
CA VAL A 308 -10.07 9.47 -18.72
C VAL A 308 -9.28 8.27 -18.21
N VAL A 309 -8.00 8.19 -18.53
CA VAL A 309 -7.13 7.09 -18.08
C VAL A 309 -6.98 7.09 -16.56
N PHE A 310 -6.83 8.25 -15.94
CA PHE A 310 -6.84 8.39 -14.47
C PHE A 310 -8.14 7.83 -13.87
N GLY A 311 -9.30 8.23 -14.41
CA GLY A 311 -10.60 7.71 -13.96
C GLY A 311 -10.76 6.21 -14.16
N VAL A 312 -10.30 5.67 -15.30
CA VAL A 312 -10.34 4.23 -15.60
C VAL A 312 -9.53 3.43 -14.59
N VAL A 313 -8.31 3.86 -14.27
CA VAL A 313 -7.44 3.14 -13.33
C VAL A 313 -7.98 3.18 -11.89
N LEU A 314 -8.65 4.27 -11.51
CA LEU A 314 -9.28 4.39 -10.19
C LEU A 314 -10.63 3.69 -10.09
N SER A 315 -11.34 3.48 -11.20
CA SER A 315 -12.73 3.00 -11.19
C SER A 315 -12.96 1.68 -10.45
N PRO A 316 -12.08 0.65 -10.50
CA PRO A 316 -12.31 -0.58 -9.74
C PRO A 316 -12.31 -0.35 -8.22
N ASN A 317 -11.56 0.63 -7.75
CA ASN A 317 -11.49 0.96 -6.32
C ASN A 317 -12.80 1.59 -5.80
N LEU A 318 -13.65 2.10 -6.69
CA LEU A 318 -14.96 2.65 -6.29
C LEU A 318 -15.95 1.58 -5.83
N LEU A 319 -15.66 0.31 -6.08
CA LEU A 319 -16.49 -0.82 -5.65
C LEU A 319 -16.23 -1.24 -4.19
N ILE A 320 -15.15 -0.74 -3.58
CA ILE A 320 -14.72 -1.09 -2.21
C ILE A 320 -14.65 0.16 -1.33
N THR A 321 -14.49 -0.03 -0.03
CA THR A 321 -14.15 1.08 0.89
C THR A 321 -12.74 1.56 0.58
N LEU A 322 -12.59 2.88 0.40
CA LEU A 322 -11.34 3.47 -0.06
C LEU A 322 -10.36 3.73 1.07
N SER A 323 -9.10 3.43 0.80
CA SER A 323 -7.94 3.87 1.58
C SER A 323 -7.00 4.70 0.71
N MET A 324 -6.03 5.39 1.32
CA MET A 324 -5.06 6.21 0.59
C MET A 324 -4.23 5.38 -0.42
N MET A 325 -3.90 4.12 -0.09
CA MET A 325 -3.19 3.22 -1.00
C MET A 325 -3.93 2.95 -2.32
N ASN A 326 -5.25 3.13 -2.35
CA ASN A 326 -6.04 2.95 -3.58
C ASN A 326 -5.83 4.06 -4.62
N ALA A 327 -5.29 5.21 -4.22
CA ALA A 327 -4.93 6.29 -5.13
C ALA A 327 -3.59 6.04 -5.86
N TYR A 328 -2.76 5.13 -5.36
CA TYR A 328 -1.41 4.88 -5.87
C TYR A 328 -1.36 4.55 -7.37
N ALA A 329 -2.26 3.70 -7.86
CA ALA A 329 -2.32 3.37 -9.29
C ALA A 329 -2.68 4.57 -10.17
N GLY A 330 -3.55 5.47 -9.68
CA GLY A 330 -3.93 6.70 -10.39
C GLY A 330 -2.83 7.77 -10.36
N LEU A 331 -1.95 7.73 -9.36
CA LEU A 331 -0.94 8.75 -9.13
C LEU A 331 -0.04 9.02 -10.36
N CYS A 332 0.29 7.98 -11.15
CA CYS A 332 1.10 8.15 -12.35
C CYS A 332 0.44 9.08 -13.39
N PHE A 333 -0.89 9.02 -13.52
CA PHE A 333 -1.64 9.89 -14.44
C PHE A 333 -1.95 11.24 -13.81
N ALA A 334 -2.16 11.33 -12.51
CA ALA A 334 -2.24 12.59 -11.80
C ALA A 334 -0.94 13.40 -11.95
N ALA A 335 0.21 12.75 -11.80
CA ALA A 335 1.52 13.35 -12.04
C ALA A 335 1.67 13.88 -13.48
N MET A 336 1.20 13.12 -14.47
CA MET A 336 1.20 13.56 -15.87
C MET A 336 0.22 14.72 -16.12
N LEU A 337 -0.94 14.74 -15.47
CA LEU A 337 -1.89 15.86 -15.53
C LEU A 337 -1.31 17.14 -14.92
N MET A 338 -0.60 17.03 -13.79
CA MET A 338 0.14 18.17 -13.23
C MET A 338 1.25 18.64 -14.19
N ALA A 339 1.97 17.72 -14.82
CA ALA A 339 2.97 18.04 -15.82
C ALA A 339 2.38 18.76 -17.05
N MET A 340 1.09 18.52 -17.41
CA MET A 340 0.39 19.28 -18.45
C MET A 340 0.31 20.77 -18.13
N LEU A 341 0.17 21.15 -16.86
CA LEU A 341 0.20 22.56 -16.45
C LEU A 341 1.55 23.20 -16.71
N VAL A 342 2.65 22.46 -16.44
CA VAL A 342 4.01 22.88 -16.75
C VAL A 342 4.26 22.94 -18.26
N GLU A 343 3.78 21.93 -19.00
CA GLU A 343 3.89 21.89 -20.48
C GLU A 343 3.22 23.08 -21.16
N LYS A 344 2.07 23.53 -20.62
CA LYS A 344 1.28 24.63 -21.16
C LYS A 344 1.62 26.00 -20.59
N SER A 345 2.48 26.05 -19.59
CA SER A 345 2.88 27.34 -19.00
C SER A 345 3.74 28.16 -19.96
N GLU A 346 3.41 29.42 -20.12
CA GLU A 346 4.24 30.43 -20.79
C GLU A 346 5.26 31.05 -19.83
N ALA A 347 5.22 30.65 -18.55
CA ALA A 347 6.09 31.22 -17.54
C ALA A 347 7.56 30.96 -17.84
N ALA A 348 8.42 31.90 -17.46
CA ALA A 348 9.85 31.71 -17.54
C ALA A 348 10.31 30.51 -16.73
N ASP A 349 11.37 29.81 -17.19
CA ASP A 349 11.90 28.59 -16.56
C ASP A 349 12.14 28.72 -15.05
N SER A 350 12.47 29.92 -14.57
CA SER A 350 12.64 30.19 -13.14
C SER A 350 11.36 30.01 -12.32
N ARG A 351 10.19 30.39 -12.86
CA ARG A 351 8.89 30.19 -12.20
C ARG A 351 8.50 28.72 -12.18
N LEU A 352 8.74 28.00 -13.28
CA LEU A 352 8.47 26.56 -13.34
C LEU A 352 9.36 25.78 -12.35
N ARG A 353 10.65 26.14 -12.25
CA ARG A 353 11.54 25.56 -11.25
C ARG A 353 11.04 25.82 -9.82
N LYS A 354 10.57 27.02 -9.52
CA LYS A 354 9.98 27.35 -8.21
C LYS A 354 8.76 26.48 -7.91
N ALA A 355 7.87 26.23 -8.89
CA ALA A 355 6.72 25.34 -8.70
C ALA A 355 7.15 23.92 -8.35
N VAL A 356 8.15 23.37 -9.03
CA VAL A 356 8.70 22.02 -8.72
C VAL A 356 9.34 21.99 -7.34
N VAL A 357 10.12 23.03 -6.98
CA VAL A 357 10.72 23.15 -5.64
C VAL A 357 9.64 23.22 -4.56
N CYS A 358 8.58 24.01 -4.75
CA CYS A 358 7.46 24.06 -3.81
C CYS A 358 6.79 22.67 -3.65
N TYR A 359 6.60 21.92 -4.74
CA TYR A 359 6.10 20.55 -4.67
C TYR A 359 7.01 19.66 -3.82
N ILE A 360 8.32 19.68 -4.11
CA ILE A 360 9.32 18.89 -3.36
C ILE A 360 9.26 19.21 -1.87
N LEU A 361 9.25 20.50 -1.53
CA LEU A 361 9.20 20.94 -0.12
C LEU A 361 7.90 20.52 0.56
N ALA A 362 6.75 20.65 -0.11
CA ALA A 362 5.46 20.19 0.42
C ALA A 362 5.47 18.68 0.67
N ALA A 363 5.91 17.89 -0.32
CA ALA A 363 5.96 16.45 -0.23
C ALA A 363 6.93 15.97 0.87
N ILE A 364 8.17 16.44 0.87
CA ILE A 364 9.17 16.04 1.87
C ILE A 364 8.73 16.39 3.29
N THR A 365 8.06 17.54 3.48
CA THR A 365 7.53 17.92 4.80
C THR A 365 6.53 16.89 5.32
N VAL A 366 5.63 16.41 4.46
CA VAL A 366 4.63 15.40 4.82
C VAL A 366 5.27 14.02 4.94
N ASP A 367 6.12 13.64 3.99
CA ASP A 367 6.75 12.34 3.95
C ASP A 367 7.59 12.08 5.20
N PHE A 368 8.40 13.06 5.61
CA PHE A 368 9.23 12.94 6.80
C PHE A 368 8.39 12.69 8.07
N HIS A 369 7.28 13.42 8.22
CA HIS A 369 6.37 13.22 9.35
C HIS A 369 5.76 11.81 9.33
N HIS A 370 5.17 11.41 8.20
CA HIS A 370 4.46 10.14 8.10
C HIS A 370 5.38 8.93 8.20
N ILE A 371 6.61 9.02 7.68
CA ILE A 371 7.60 7.94 7.82
C ILE A 371 7.94 7.72 9.30
N LYS A 372 8.16 8.80 10.07
CA LYS A 372 8.45 8.68 11.50
C LYS A 372 7.25 8.12 12.29
N GLU A 373 6.04 8.50 11.95
CA GLU A 373 4.82 7.91 12.52
C GLU A 373 4.71 6.41 12.19
N ALA A 374 5.00 6.01 10.96
CA ALA A 374 4.99 4.61 10.55
C ALA A 374 6.04 3.79 11.33
N GLN A 375 7.27 4.28 11.43
CA GLN A 375 8.34 3.63 12.19
C GLN A 375 7.93 3.46 13.65
N GLN A 376 7.52 4.54 14.32
CA GLN A 376 7.16 4.50 15.74
C GLN A 376 5.97 3.56 15.97
N THR A 377 4.89 3.72 15.23
CA THR A 377 3.67 2.91 15.43
C THR A 377 3.93 1.43 15.23
N SER A 378 4.72 1.06 14.22
CA SER A 378 5.05 -0.33 13.93
C SER A 378 5.96 -0.95 14.99
N GLN A 379 6.95 -0.19 15.51
CA GLN A 379 7.81 -0.62 16.61
C GLN A 379 7.03 -0.78 17.91
N ASP A 380 6.09 0.12 18.20
CA ASP A 380 5.20 0.03 19.34
C ASP A 380 4.36 -1.26 19.30
N GLY A 381 3.87 -1.63 18.13
CA GLY A 381 3.14 -2.89 17.92
C GLY A 381 3.98 -4.13 18.22
N ILE A 382 5.23 -4.15 17.74
CA ILE A 382 6.17 -5.24 18.06
C ILE A 382 6.50 -5.30 19.56
N MET A 383 6.69 -4.15 20.18
CA MET A 383 6.94 -4.09 21.63
C MET A 383 5.76 -4.68 22.40
N MET A 384 4.53 -4.34 22.04
CA MET A 384 3.34 -4.93 22.68
C MET A 384 3.26 -6.44 22.44
N ALA A 385 3.56 -6.90 21.23
CA ALA A 385 3.60 -8.32 20.93
C ALA A 385 4.66 -9.05 21.77
N SER A 386 5.83 -8.46 21.96
CA SER A 386 6.88 -9.01 22.84
C SER A 386 6.43 -9.08 24.29
N MET A 387 5.78 -8.04 24.82
CA MET A 387 5.25 -8.04 26.19
C MET A 387 4.25 -9.19 26.42
N VAL A 388 3.31 -9.38 25.48
CA VAL A 388 2.37 -10.51 25.54
C VAL A 388 3.12 -11.84 25.44
N ASN A 389 4.11 -11.91 24.56
CA ASN A 389 4.91 -13.11 24.35
C ASN A 389 5.68 -13.52 25.59
N ASP A 390 6.26 -12.57 26.32
CA ASP A 390 7.08 -12.82 27.51
C ASP A 390 6.23 -13.23 28.72
N GLU A 391 5.00 -12.73 28.82
CA GLU A 391 4.07 -13.10 29.88
C GLU A 391 3.41 -14.48 29.70
N CYS A 392 3.48 -15.07 28.50
CA CYS A 392 2.97 -16.42 28.23
C CYS A 392 4.00 -17.49 28.64
N HIS A 393 3.89 -18.05 29.85
CA HIS A 393 4.92 -18.91 30.44
C HIS A 393 5.01 -20.32 29.84
N GLU A 394 3.91 -20.98 29.55
CA GLU A 394 3.91 -22.32 28.97
C GLU A 394 3.02 -22.36 27.72
N ARG A 395 3.63 -22.63 26.58
CA ARG A 395 2.95 -22.64 25.28
C ARG A 395 2.83 -24.04 24.76
N GLN A 396 1.65 -24.37 24.27
CA GLN A 396 1.43 -25.62 23.55
C GLN A 396 1.00 -25.35 22.10
N PRO A 397 1.38 -26.25 21.18
CA PRO A 397 0.86 -26.17 19.80
C PRO A 397 -0.65 -26.17 19.80
N TYR A 398 -1.25 -25.37 18.89
CA TYR A 398 -2.70 -25.31 18.67
C TYR A 398 -3.52 -24.69 19.80
N ASP A 399 -2.91 -23.97 20.74
CA ASP A 399 -3.66 -23.22 21.74
C ASP A 399 -4.58 -22.20 21.08
N GLU A 400 -5.82 -22.15 21.56
CA GLU A 400 -6.77 -21.10 21.20
C GLU A 400 -6.65 -19.96 22.21
N VAL A 401 -6.52 -18.75 21.71
CA VAL A 401 -6.37 -17.53 22.53
C VAL A 401 -7.57 -16.63 22.34
N PHE A 402 -8.08 -16.10 23.44
CA PHE A 402 -9.13 -15.10 23.42
C PHE A 402 -8.51 -13.71 23.60
N CYS A 403 -8.66 -12.84 22.60
CA CYS A 403 -8.14 -11.49 22.61
C CYS A 403 -9.27 -10.48 22.73
N VAL A 404 -9.27 -9.68 23.80
CA VAL A 404 -10.23 -8.60 24.00
C VAL A 404 -9.52 -7.27 23.83
N SER A 405 -9.89 -6.53 22.81
CA SER A 405 -9.37 -5.20 22.53
C SER A 405 -10.38 -4.10 22.85
N VAL A 406 -9.93 -3.07 23.58
CA VAL A 406 -10.74 -1.87 23.77
C VAL A 406 -10.74 -1.07 22.47
N LYS A 407 -11.93 -0.81 21.92
CA LYS A 407 -12.08 -0.01 20.70
C LYS A 407 -11.45 1.36 20.87
N ASP A 408 -10.86 1.82 19.80
CA ASP A 408 -10.40 3.18 19.70
C ASP A 408 -11.41 4.08 19.00
N THR A 409 -11.57 5.30 19.52
CA THR A 409 -12.39 6.33 18.90
C THR A 409 -11.66 7.08 17.81
N GLU A 410 -10.34 6.93 17.72
CA GLU A 410 -9.56 7.60 16.71
C GLU A 410 -9.78 7.01 15.33
N ARG A 411 -9.83 7.88 14.33
CA ARG A 411 -10.13 7.51 12.96
C ARG A 411 -8.88 6.95 12.27
N LYS A 412 -8.94 5.70 11.84
CA LYS A 412 -7.90 5.08 11.01
C LYS A 412 -8.10 5.47 9.56
N TYR A 413 -7.03 5.85 8.89
CA TYR A 413 -7.11 6.27 7.50
C TYR A 413 -6.14 5.52 6.58
N SER A 414 -5.06 5.00 7.11
CA SER A 414 -4.09 4.21 6.39
C SER A 414 -3.32 3.28 7.34
N SER A 415 -2.69 2.24 6.79
CA SER A 415 -1.98 1.23 7.57
C SER A 415 -0.82 1.76 8.40
N PHE A 416 -0.25 2.91 8.05
CA PHE A 416 0.84 3.51 8.85
C PHE A 416 0.36 4.55 9.89
N HIS A 417 -0.93 4.87 9.93
CA HIS A 417 -1.55 5.70 10.97
C HIS A 417 -2.51 4.87 11.80
N VAL A 418 -1.97 3.89 12.52
CA VAL A 418 -2.73 2.99 13.39
C VAL A 418 -2.25 3.14 14.83
N LEU A 419 -3.11 2.81 15.78
CA LEU A 419 -2.70 2.74 17.17
C LEU A 419 -1.84 1.51 17.44
N PRO A 420 -1.03 1.50 18.51
CA PRO A 420 -0.24 0.34 18.88
C PRO A 420 -1.05 -0.96 18.98
N VAL A 421 -2.27 -0.90 19.51
CA VAL A 421 -3.17 -2.06 19.59
C VAL A 421 -3.53 -2.60 18.20
N ASP A 422 -3.68 -1.71 17.23
CA ASP A 422 -3.93 -2.10 15.84
C ASP A 422 -2.69 -2.62 15.14
N ALA A 423 -1.52 -2.03 15.43
CA ALA A 423 -0.25 -2.52 14.93
C ALA A 423 0.05 -3.94 15.44
N PHE A 424 -0.40 -4.26 16.65
CA PHE A 424 -0.37 -5.61 17.23
C PHE A 424 -1.27 -6.60 16.48
N SER A 425 -2.31 -6.11 15.79
CA SER A 425 -3.25 -6.89 14.94
C SER A 425 -3.88 -8.06 15.70
N ASN A 426 -4.52 -7.74 16.82
CA ASN A 426 -5.23 -8.73 17.65
C ASN A 426 -4.41 -9.99 17.97
N GLY A 427 -3.10 -9.84 18.12
CA GLY A 427 -2.19 -10.92 18.48
C GLY A 427 -1.51 -11.64 17.33
N GLN A 428 -1.78 -11.30 16.07
CA GLN A 428 -1.08 -11.92 14.93
C GLN A 428 0.44 -11.67 14.99
N ALA A 429 0.87 -10.52 15.51
CA ALA A 429 2.28 -10.22 15.73
C ALA A 429 2.94 -11.20 16.71
N VAL A 430 2.22 -11.68 17.73
CA VAL A 430 2.72 -12.70 18.69
C VAL A 430 2.95 -14.04 17.99
N LEU A 431 2.08 -14.41 17.05
CA LEU A 431 2.28 -15.62 16.26
C LEU A 431 3.58 -15.55 15.46
N TRP A 432 3.87 -14.39 14.88
CA TRP A 432 5.11 -14.18 14.14
C TRP A 432 6.34 -14.26 15.04
N LEU A 433 6.34 -13.64 16.23
CA LEU A 433 7.43 -13.69 17.19
C LEU A 433 7.74 -15.13 17.65
N ASN A 434 6.76 -16.00 17.62
CA ASN A 434 6.92 -17.43 17.93
C ASN A 434 7.48 -18.25 16.77
N ASN A 435 7.99 -17.64 15.71
CA ASN A 435 8.44 -18.29 14.47
C ASN A 435 7.37 -19.25 13.92
N TYR A 436 6.10 -18.96 14.16
CA TYR A 436 4.97 -19.78 13.73
C TYR A 436 5.01 -21.24 14.23
N ARG A 437 5.85 -21.56 15.19
CA ARG A 437 5.94 -22.92 15.74
C ARG A 437 4.65 -23.38 16.41
N TRP A 438 3.76 -22.42 16.68
CA TRP A 438 2.51 -22.65 17.39
C TRP A 438 1.37 -21.98 16.61
N PRO A 439 0.68 -22.69 15.72
CA PRO A 439 -0.52 -22.17 15.08
C PRO A 439 -1.59 -21.96 16.14
N MET A 440 -1.68 -20.76 16.69
CA MET A 440 -2.73 -20.36 17.59
C MET A 440 -3.93 -19.87 16.78
N ARG A 441 -5.14 -20.16 17.25
CA ARG A 441 -6.35 -19.49 16.81
C ARG A 441 -6.66 -18.35 17.76
N ILE A 442 -6.81 -17.15 17.21
CA ILE A 442 -7.15 -15.97 17.98
C ILE A 442 -8.63 -15.69 17.77
N HIS A 443 -9.37 -15.70 18.87
CA HIS A 443 -10.77 -15.29 18.91
C HIS A 443 -10.81 -13.86 19.41
N GLU A 444 -11.32 -12.97 18.57
CA GLU A 444 -11.28 -11.52 18.83
C GLU A 444 -12.63 -11.05 19.35
N GLU A 445 -12.60 -10.24 20.40
CA GLU A 445 -13.75 -9.50 20.90
C GLU A 445 -13.36 -8.06 21.18
N TYR A 446 -14.31 -7.16 20.99
CA TYR A 446 -14.10 -5.73 21.20
C TYR A 446 -15.06 -5.20 22.24
N VAL A 447 -14.55 -4.31 23.11
CA VAL A 447 -15.35 -3.53 24.05
C VAL A 447 -15.27 -2.05 23.70
N GLU A 448 -16.22 -1.26 24.19
CA GLU A 448 -16.24 0.17 23.91
C GLU A 448 -15.16 0.92 24.70
N PRO A 449 -14.76 2.12 24.26
CA PRO A 449 -13.77 2.96 24.93
C PRO A 449 -14.14 3.20 26.39
N GLY A 450 -13.16 3.02 27.30
CA GLY A 450 -13.38 3.15 28.75
C GLY A 450 -13.88 1.88 29.46
N GLU A 451 -14.21 0.81 28.73
CA GLU A 451 -14.69 -0.46 29.32
C GLU A 451 -13.56 -1.47 29.63
N TYR A 452 -12.38 -1.00 30.02
CA TYR A 452 -11.25 -1.88 30.30
C TYR A 452 -11.57 -2.96 31.36
N ASP A 453 -12.30 -2.61 32.42
CA ASP A 453 -12.69 -3.59 33.45
C ASP A 453 -13.66 -4.66 32.90
N LYS A 454 -14.49 -4.31 31.93
CA LYS A 454 -15.33 -5.26 31.20
C LYS A 454 -14.48 -6.20 30.36
N ALA A 455 -13.48 -5.68 29.67
CA ALA A 455 -12.52 -6.48 28.89
C ALA A 455 -11.81 -7.51 29.80
N ILE A 456 -11.37 -7.09 30.99
CA ILE A 456 -10.76 -7.99 31.98
C ILE A 456 -11.73 -9.09 32.41
N ARG A 457 -13.00 -8.76 32.69
CA ARG A 457 -14.00 -9.78 33.07
C ARG A 457 -14.26 -10.78 31.94
N LEU A 458 -14.43 -10.31 30.72
CA LEU A 458 -14.64 -11.19 29.56
C LEU A 458 -13.46 -12.14 29.35
N ALA A 459 -12.24 -11.62 29.44
CA ALA A 459 -11.02 -12.43 29.35
C ALA A 459 -10.92 -13.48 30.48
N GLN A 460 -11.27 -13.11 31.71
CA GLN A 460 -11.32 -14.06 32.84
C GLN A 460 -12.40 -15.13 32.65
N GLU A 461 -13.56 -14.76 32.14
CA GLU A 461 -14.64 -15.71 31.83
C GLU A 461 -14.24 -16.68 30.74
N ALA A 462 -13.61 -16.19 29.67
CA ALA A 462 -13.12 -17.02 28.57
C ALA A 462 -12.11 -18.08 29.07
N VAL A 463 -11.17 -17.70 29.94
CA VAL A 463 -10.19 -18.62 30.51
C VAL A 463 -10.83 -19.59 31.51
N ASN A 464 -11.75 -19.13 32.36
CA ASN A 464 -12.32 -19.94 33.41
C ASN A 464 -13.44 -20.89 32.91
N LYS A 465 -14.28 -20.42 31.99
CA LYS A 465 -15.48 -21.14 31.52
C LYS A 465 -15.39 -21.53 30.04
N GLY A 466 -14.75 -20.71 29.21
CA GLY A 466 -14.71 -20.85 27.74
C GLY A 466 -13.70 -21.84 27.18
N GLY A 467 -12.85 -22.43 28.03
CA GLY A 467 -11.88 -23.44 27.59
C GLY A 467 -10.56 -22.87 27.06
N TYR A 468 -10.44 -21.56 26.95
CA TYR A 468 -9.19 -20.91 26.51
C TYR A 468 -8.10 -21.05 27.59
N ARG A 469 -6.88 -21.28 27.13
CA ARG A 469 -5.71 -21.32 28.03
C ARG A 469 -5.22 -19.92 28.37
N TYR A 470 -5.23 -19.04 27.37
CA TYR A 470 -4.81 -17.66 27.49
C TYR A 470 -5.91 -16.72 27.03
N ALA A 471 -5.98 -15.57 27.67
CA ALA A 471 -6.71 -14.42 27.17
C ALA A 471 -5.82 -13.18 27.29
N TRP A 472 -5.86 -12.37 26.26
CA TRP A 472 -5.14 -11.12 26.20
C TRP A 472 -6.13 -9.96 26.27
N VAL A 473 -5.82 -8.97 27.06
CA VAL A 473 -6.57 -7.72 27.15
C VAL A 473 -5.66 -6.59 26.72
N VAL A 474 -6.07 -5.84 25.72
CA VAL A 474 -5.29 -4.78 25.11
C VAL A 474 -6.08 -3.49 25.12
N ASP A 475 -5.53 -2.43 25.73
CA ASP A 475 -6.08 -1.08 25.74
C ASP A 475 -4.95 -0.06 25.56
N LYS A 476 -4.76 0.41 24.34
CA LYS A 476 -3.64 1.28 23.96
C LYS A 476 -2.31 0.67 24.42
N TRP A 477 -1.68 1.25 25.43
CA TRP A 477 -0.41 0.79 25.99
C TRP A 477 -0.54 -0.18 27.17
N LYS A 478 -1.78 -0.56 27.53
CA LYS A 478 -2.03 -1.51 28.59
C LYS A 478 -2.24 -2.88 27.99
N VAL A 479 -1.33 -3.77 28.30
CA VAL A 479 -1.41 -5.18 27.93
C VAL A 479 -1.50 -5.99 29.21
N LYS A 480 -2.43 -6.95 29.24
CA LYS A 480 -2.56 -7.90 30.35
C LYS A 480 -2.83 -9.29 29.80
N VAL A 481 -2.01 -10.23 30.18
CA VAL A 481 -2.21 -11.66 29.90
C VAL A 481 -2.92 -12.30 31.08
N ILE A 482 -3.97 -13.05 30.80
CA ILE A 482 -4.73 -13.85 31.77
C ILE A 482 -4.53 -15.31 31.41
N GLU A 483 -3.92 -16.07 32.29
CA GLU A 483 -3.61 -17.48 32.10
C GLU A 483 -4.49 -18.33 33.03
N LYS A 484 -4.90 -19.50 32.55
CA LYS A 484 -5.62 -20.46 33.38
C LYS A 484 -4.73 -20.87 34.52
N GLU A 485 -5.22 -20.74 35.78
CA GLU A 485 -4.45 -21.08 36.98
C GLU A 485 -4.01 -22.55 36.98
N LEU A 486 -2.88 -22.83 36.37
CA LEU A 486 -2.25 -24.17 36.36
C LEU A 486 -1.86 -24.63 37.79
N LYS A 487 -1.71 -23.68 38.75
CA LYS A 487 -1.42 -24.02 40.12
C LYS A 487 -2.47 -24.96 40.75
N LYS A 488 -3.76 -24.82 40.41
CA LYS A 488 -4.80 -25.76 40.86
C LYS A 488 -4.68 -27.12 40.19
N LEU A 489 -4.31 -27.18 38.92
CA LEU A 489 -4.13 -28.44 38.17
C LEU A 489 -2.88 -29.19 38.65
N LYS A 490 -1.72 -28.54 38.80
CA LYS A 490 -0.50 -29.16 39.37
C LYS A 490 -0.70 -29.62 40.81
N LYS A 491 -1.53 -28.94 41.61
CA LYS A 491 -1.88 -29.38 42.96
C LYS A 491 -2.82 -30.59 42.93
N LEU A 492 -3.74 -30.66 41.99
CA LEU A 492 -4.64 -31.81 41.78
C LEU A 492 -3.90 -33.01 41.19
N GLU A 493 -2.95 -32.81 40.30
CA GLU A 493 -2.09 -33.88 39.77
C GLU A 493 -1.14 -34.42 40.85
N LYS A 494 -0.48 -33.54 41.65
CA LYS A 494 0.29 -33.97 42.80
C LYS A 494 -0.54 -34.75 43.84
N LEU A 495 -1.77 -34.32 44.08
CA LEU A 495 -2.70 -35.04 44.99
C LEU A 495 -3.13 -36.39 44.39
N LYS A 496 -3.35 -36.50 43.10
CA LYS A 496 -3.63 -37.76 42.40
C LYS A 496 -2.42 -38.68 42.36
N THR A 497 -1.22 -38.16 42.14
CA THR A 497 0.02 -38.95 42.13
C THR A 497 0.35 -39.47 43.55
N ASN A 498 0.19 -38.64 44.55
CA ASN A 498 0.38 -39.05 45.94
C ASN A 498 -0.69 -40.06 46.40
N ALA A 499 -1.95 -39.92 45.97
CA ALA A 499 -3.00 -40.89 46.26
C ALA A 499 -2.82 -42.26 45.60
N VAL A 500 -2.18 -42.26 44.39
CA VAL A 500 -1.81 -43.52 43.69
C VAL A 500 -0.58 -44.16 44.37
N GLN A 501 0.34 -43.39 44.85
CA GLN A 501 1.52 -43.89 45.56
C GLN A 501 1.15 -44.52 46.93
N THR A 502 0.30 -43.85 47.71
CA THR A 502 -0.23 -44.36 48.97
C THR A 502 -1.09 -45.63 48.81
N ARG A 503 -1.67 -45.86 47.63
CA ARG A 503 -2.38 -47.11 47.29
C ARG A 503 -1.48 -48.24 46.86
N LYS A 504 -0.22 -48.03 46.55
CA LYS A 504 0.78 -49.03 46.21
C LYS A 504 1.59 -49.48 47.39
N ASP A 505 1.61 -48.69 48.46
CA ASP A 505 2.38 -48.93 49.66
C ASP A 505 1.52 -49.54 50.82
N ASN A 506 0.23 -49.76 50.59
CA ASN A 506 -0.68 -50.53 51.37
C ASN A 506 -1.17 -51.78 50.60
#